data_5647e94b9d16eafdc5752d3fef384add
#
_entry.id   5647e94b9d16eafdc5752d3fef384add
#
_cell.length_a   1.000
_cell.length_b   1.000
_cell.length_c   1.000
_cell.angle_alpha   90.00
_cell.angle_beta   90.00
_cell.angle_gamma   90.00
#
_symmetry.space_group_name_H-M   'P 1'
#
loop_
_entity.id
_entity.type
_entity.pdbx_description
1 polymer ?
#
loop_
_entity_poly.entity_id
_entity_poly.type
_entity_poly.pdbx_seq_one_letter_code
_entity_poly.pdbx_strand_id
1 'polypeptide(L)'
;SDWNQHKDGLIIPGGESTTQIKLLHELGLFEPIRKAINEGLPVFGTCAGLIILAENVVGEPDVKRLATMNVEVSRNAYGRQLGSFYTESVVEGVGDDVPMTFIRAPYINKVLSDDCSVLAEIDGHIVAARQGKQLVTAFHPELNDDVRIHKYFIEKVVNA
;
A
#
# COMPACT_ATOMS: atom_id res chain seq x y z
N SER A 1 24.67 -2.65 -7.54
CA SER A 1 23.29 -2.61 -7.98
C SER A 1 22.63 -1.30 -7.54
N ASP A 2 21.53 -0.98 -8.17
CA ASP A 2 20.81 0.27 -7.86
C ASP A 2 20.30 0.30 -6.42
N TRP A 3 20.08 -0.86 -5.82
CA TRP A 3 19.64 -0.94 -4.43
C TRP A 3 20.62 -0.28 -3.46
N ASN A 4 21.90 -0.36 -3.73
CA ASN A 4 22.94 0.18 -2.84
C ASN A 4 23.08 1.70 -2.90
N GLN A 5 22.41 2.36 -3.83
CA GLN A 5 22.42 3.80 -3.91
C GLN A 5 21.51 4.44 -2.88
N HIS A 6 21.83 5.67 -2.49
CA HIS A 6 21.00 6.43 -1.57
C HIS A 6 19.59 6.60 -2.11
N LYS A 7 18.58 6.48 -1.26
CA LYS A 7 17.19 6.68 -1.61
C LYS A 7 16.45 7.32 -0.44
N ASP A 8 15.55 8.24 -0.75
CA ASP A 8 14.75 8.93 0.26
C ASP A 8 13.44 8.19 0.57
N GLY A 9 13.02 7.29 -0.29
CA GLY A 9 11.83 6.49 -0.11
C GLY A 9 11.72 5.43 -1.19
N LEU A 10 10.73 4.55 -1.04
CA LEU A 10 10.48 3.45 -1.96
C LEU A 10 9.01 3.44 -2.32
N ILE A 11 8.70 3.24 -3.60
CA ILE A 11 7.33 3.05 -4.07
C ILE A 11 7.22 1.61 -4.57
N ILE A 12 6.24 0.87 -4.03
CA ILE A 12 5.90 -0.46 -4.51
C ILE A 12 4.61 -0.31 -5.31
N PRO A 13 4.69 -0.32 -6.64
CA PRO A 13 3.53 -0.02 -7.49
C PRO A 13 2.52 -1.15 -7.54
N GLY A 14 1.38 -0.88 -8.15
CA GLY A 14 0.42 -1.90 -8.51
C GLY A 14 1.00 -2.88 -9.50
N GLY A 15 0.30 -3.98 -9.70
CA GLY A 15 0.72 -5.06 -10.56
C GLY A 15 0.22 -6.37 -10.00
N GLU A 16 0.97 -7.46 -10.20
CA GLU A 16 0.62 -8.77 -9.66
C GLU A 16 1.56 -9.09 -8.49
N SER A 17 1.00 -9.15 -7.28
CA SER A 17 1.80 -9.26 -6.05
C SER A 17 2.64 -10.54 -5.98
N THR A 18 2.10 -11.66 -6.47
CA THR A 18 2.82 -12.94 -6.45
C THR A 18 4.07 -12.87 -7.32
N THR A 19 3.95 -12.27 -8.51
CA THR A 19 5.08 -12.08 -9.42
C THR A 19 6.10 -11.13 -8.82
N GLN A 20 5.64 -10.04 -8.20
CA GLN A 20 6.53 -9.08 -7.56
C GLN A 20 7.33 -9.71 -6.43
N ILE A 21 6.67 -10.51 -5.58
CA ILE A 21 7.34 -11.22 -4.48
C ILE A 21 8.39 -12.18 -5.03
N LYS A 22 8.03 -12.93 -6.07
CA LYS A 22 8.96 -13.86 -6.71
C LYS A 22 10.20 -13.14 -7.22
N LEU A 23 10.02 -12.01 -7.89
CA LEU A 23 11.14 -11.23 -8.41
C LEU A 23 12.02 -10.70 -7.28
N LEU A 24 11.44 -10.26 -6.17
CA LEU A 24 12.23 -9.80 -5.03
C LEU A 24 13.14 -10.92 -4.51
N HIS A 25 12.63 -12.14 -4.43
CA HIS A 25 13.45 -13.28 -4.01
C HIS A 25 14.54 -13.62 -5.03
N GLU A 26 14.18 -13.66 -6.31
CA GLU A 26 15.14 -13.98 -7.38
C GLU A 26 16.28 -12.96 -7.48
N LEU A 27 15.97 -11.68 -7.21
CA LEU A 27 16.97 -10.62 -7.27
C LEU A 27 17.74 -10.44 -5.96
N GLY A 28 17.40 -11.21 -4.93
CA GLY A 28 18.04 -11.08 -3.62
C GLY A 28 17.67 -9.79 -2.89
N LEU A 29 16.54 -9.17 -3.23
CA LEU A 29 16.12 -7.88 -2.66
C LEU A 29 15.11 -8.00 -1.54
N PHE A 30 14.52 -9.18 -1.33
CA PHE A 30 13.43 -9.35 -0.36
C PHE A 30 13.87 -8.95 1.06
N GLU A 31 14.91 -9.56 1.59
CA GLU A 31 15.37 -9.26 2.94
C GLU A 31 16.00 -7.86 3.07
N PRO A 32 16.82 -7.38 2.11
CA PRO A 32 17.32 -6.01 2.18
C PRO A 32 16.21 -4.96 2.22
N ILE A 33 15.17 -5.12 1.40
CA ILE A 33 14.03 -4.19 1.40
C ILE A 33 13.28 -4.26 2.72
N ARG A 34 12.98 -5.46 3.18
CA ARG A 34 12.27 -5.67 4.44
C ARG A 34 13.02 -5.01 5.61
N LYS A 35 14.32 -5.24 5.66
CA LYS A 35 15.18 -4.66 6.69
C LYS A 35 15.16 -3.13 6.62
N ALA A 36 15.31 -2.57 5.41
CA ALA A 36 15.32 -1.13 5.23
C ALA A 36 14.01 -0.47 5.70
N ILE A 37 12.86 -1.09 5.36
CA ILE A 37 11.55 -0.59 5.80
C ILE A 37 11.46 -0.64 7.33
N ASN A 38 11.87 -1.74 7.94
CA ASN A 38 11.85 -1.88 9.40
C ASN A 38 12.79 -0.90 10.09
N GLU A 39 13.82 -0.44 9.41
CA GLU A 39 14.76 0.54 9.93
C GLU A 39 14.36 1.99 9.60
N GLY A 40 13.21 2.19 8.97
CA GLY A 40 12.65 3.52 8.77
C GLY A 40 12.68 4.07 7.35
N LEU A 41 13.04 3.26 6.34
CA LEU A 41 12.92 3.72 4.96
C LEU A 41 11.44 3.98 4.64
N PRO A 42 11.08 5.21 4.23
CA PRO A 42 9.69 5.48 3.85
C PRO A 42 9.27 4.63 2.66
N VAL A 43 8.05 4.08 2.72
CA VAL A 43 7.52 3.24 1.65
C VAL A 43 6.07 3.60 1.36
N PHE A 44 5.71 3.58 0.08
CA PHE A 44 4.35 3.80 -0.39
C PHE A 44 3.97 2.62 -1.29
N GLY A 45 2.98 1.83 -0.85
CA GLY A 45 2.48 0.69 -1.59
C GLY A 45 1.07 0.95 -2.12
N THR A 46 0.85 0.70 -3.41
CA THR A 46 -0.47 0.84 -4.02
C THR A 46 -0.95 -0.51 -4.53
N CYS A 47 -2.20 -0.86 -4.25
CA CYS A 47 -2.85 -2.08 -4.73
C CYS A 47 -2.03 -3.34 -4.40
N ALA A 48 -1.28 -3.90 -5.36
CA ALA A 48 -0.40 -5.04 -5.11
C ALA A 48 0.66 -4.72 -4.05
N GLY A 49 1.14 -3.48 -4.01
CA GLY A 49 2.08 -3.03 -2.98
C GLY A 49 1.49 -3.10 -1.58
N LEU A 50 0.20 -2.77 -1.43
CA LEU A 50 -0.51 -2.96 -0.17
C LEU A 50 -0.49 -4.44 0.25
N ILE A 51 -0.77 -5.34 -0.68
CA ILE A 51 -0.78 -6.78 -0.40
C ILE A 51 0.60 -7.25 0.07
N ILE A 52 1.66 -6.78 -0.58
CA ILE A 52 3.04 -7.17 -0.25
C ILE A 52 3.44 -6.70 1.16
N LEU A 53 2.99 -5.51 1.56
CA LEU A 53 3.33 -4.94 2.88
C LEU A 53 2.46 -5.49 4.01
N ALA A 54 1.33 -6.10 3.71
CA ALA A 54 0.38 -6.55 4.72
C ALA A 54 0.93 -7.69 5.57
N GLU A 55 0.70 -7.63 6.87
CA GLU A 55 1.04 -8.71 7.79
C GLU A 55 0.22 -9.96 7.49
N ASN A 56 -1.05 -9.80 7.13
CA ASN A 56 -1.95 -10.92 6.90
C ASN A 56 -2.81 -10.68 5.66
N VAL A 57 -2.96 -11.71 4.84
CA VAL A 57 -3.88 -11.72 3.70
C VAL A 57 -4.82 -12.90 3.86
N VAL A 58 -6.12 -12.64 3.84
CA VAL A 58 -7.13 -13.67 4.06
C VAL A 58 -6.98 -14.79 3.01
N GLY A 59 -6.93 -16.03 3.48
CA GLY A 59 -6.79 -17.20 2.62
C GLY A 59 -5.37 -17.51 2.17
N GLU A 60 -4.36 -16.72 2.60
CA GLU A 60 -2.98 -16.92 2.18
C GLU A 60 -2.00 -16.88 3.36
N PRO A 61 -2.22 -17.72 4.40
CA PRO A 61 -1.38 -17.65 5.60
C PRO A 61 0.07 -18.06 5.37
N ASP A 62 0.34 -18.88 4.35
CA ASP A 62 1.67 -19.43 4.10
C ASP A 62 2.46 -18.65 3.04
N VAL A 63 1.89 -17.62 2.46
CA VAL A 63 2.59 -16.80 1.46
C VAL A 63 3.54 -15.85 2.17
N LYS A 64 4.82 -15.90 1.80
CA LYS A 64 5.82 -15.02 2.38
C LYS A 64 5.75 -13.65 1.72
N ARG A 65 5.43 -12.64 2.51
CA ARG A 65 5.37 -11.23 2.08
C ARG A 65 6.32 -10.41 2.93
N LEU A 66 6.52 -9.14 2.58
CA LEU A 66 7.33 -8.25 3.42
C LEU A 66 6.71 -8.10 4.81
N ALA A 67 5.39 -8.06 4.91
CA ALA A 67 4.64 -8.11 6.17
C ALA A 67 5.12 -7.06 7.20
N THR A 68 5.35 -5.84 6.73
CA THR A 68 5.88 -4.76 7.56
C THR A 68 4.80 -3.84 8.12
N MET A 69 3.56 -3.97 7.64
CA MET A 69 2.41 -3.18 8.12
C MET A 69 1.39 -4.07 8.81
N ASN A 70 0.88 -3.59 9.94
CA ASN A 70 -0.07 -4.33 10.75
C ASN A 70 -1.49 -4.15 10.22
N VAL A 71 -1.76 -4.71 9.05
CA VAL A 71 -3.07 -4.69 8.40
C VAL A 71 -3.42 -6.10 7.93
N GLU A 72 -4.72 -6.40 7.93
CA GLU A 72 -5.27 -7.60 7.32
C GLU A 72 -5.98 -7.22 6.04
N VAL A 73 -5.66 -7.89 4.94
CA VAL A 73 -6.11 -7.54 3.59
C VAL A 73 -6.92 -8.69 3.00
N SER A 74 -7.98 -8.34 2.26
CA SER A 74 -8.73 -9.28 1.42
C SER A 74 -8.54 -8.92 -0.05
N ARG A 75 -8.24 -9.92 -0.88
CA ARG A 75 -8.16 -9.74 -2.33
C ARG A 75 -9.55 -9.75 -2.93
N ASN A 76 -9.76 -9.00 -4.01
CA ASN A 76 -10.99 -9.03 -4.82
C ASN A 76 -12.25 -8.85 -3.97
N ALA A 77 -12.18 -7.97 -3.01
CA ALA A 77 -13.13 -7.91 -1.92
C ALA A 77 -14.41 -7.16 -2.27
N TYR A 78 -14.45 -6.48 -3.42
CA TYR A 78 -15.61 -5.68 -3.84
C TYR A 78 -16.59 -6.47 -4.71
N GLY A 79 -16.39 -7.81 -4.86
CA GLY A 79 -17.17 -8.65 -5.72
C GLY A 79 -16.66 -8.61 -7.16
N ARG A 80 -17.17 -9.53 -8.00
CA ARG A 80 -16.60 -9.75 -9.33
C ARG A 80 -16.72 -8.55 -10.26
N GLN A 81 -17.78 -7.77 -10.13
CA GLN A 81 -18.02 -6.64 -11.03
C GLN A 81 -17.65 -5.31 -10.41
N LEU A 82 -17.44 -5.27 -9.10
CA LEU A 82 -17.18 -4.05 -8.36
C LEU A 82 -15.71 -3.87 -8.03
N GLY A 83 -14.85 -4.77 -8.48
CA GLY A 83 -13.41 -4.68 -8.24
C GLY A 83 -12.73 -3.57 -9.03
N SER A 84 -13.42 -2.97 -9.99
CA SER A 84 -12.90 -1.89 -10.82
C SER A 84 -13.94 -0.77 -10.89
N PHE A 85 -13.61 0.37 -10.29
CA PHE A 85 -14.52 1.52 -10.27
C PHE A 85 -13.75 2.80 -9.93
N TYR A 86 -14.41 3.93 -10.10
CA TYR A 86 -13.87 5.24 -9.78
C TYR A 86 -14.78 5.96 -8.78
N THR A 87 -14.19 6.64 -7.83
CA THR A 87 -14.93 7.51 -6.92
C THR A 87 -14.03 8.65 -6.43
N GLU A 88 -14.60 9.57 -5.69
CA GLU A 88 -13.88 10.62 -4.98
C GLU A 88 -14.34 10.59 -3.54
N SER A 89 -13.40 10.69 -2.62
CA SER A 89 -13.73 10.64 -1.20
C SER A 89 -12.65 11.31 -0.35
N VAL A 90 -12.91 11.37 0.94
CA VAL A 90 -11.98 11.93 1.91
C VAL A 90 -10.79 10.99 2.10
N VAL A 91 -9.59 11.57 2.06
CA VAL A 91 -8.40 10.93 2.60
C VAL A 91 -7.87 11.86 3.68
N GLU A 92 -7.85 11.39 4.92
CA GLU A 92 -7.45 12.20 6.06
C GLU A 92 -6.03 12.75 5.88
N GLY A 93 -5.88 14.05 6.07
CA GLY A 93 -4.59 14.71 5.89
C GLY A 93 -4.28 15.09 4.46
N VAL A 94 -5.10 14.67 3.49
CA VAL A 94 -4.88 14.94 2.06
C VAL A 94 -5.95 15.84 1.47
N GLY A 95 -7.22 15.48 1.64
CA GLY A 95 -8.32 16.29 1.11
C GLY A 95 -9.65 15.58 1.18
N ASP A 96 -10.74 16.28 0.81
CA ASP A 96 -12.11 15.77 0.93
C ASP A 96 -12.63 15.11 -0.35
N ASP A 97 -12.01 15.40 -1.47
CA ASP A 97 -12.47 14.96 -2.80
C ASP A 97 -11.34 14.33 -3.60
N VAL A 98 -10.60 13.44 -2.94
CA VAL A 98 -9.45 12.77 -3.57
C VAL A 98 -9.93 11.73 -4.55
N PRO A 99 -9.49 11.78 -5.84
CA PRO A 99 -9.87 10.77 -6.83
C PRO A 99 -9.29 9.41 -6.49
N MET A 100 -10.11 8.39 -6.63
CA MET A 100 -9.73 7.02 -6.33
C MET A 100 -10.12 6.10 -7.47
N THR A 101 -9.13 5.59 -8.20
CA THR A 101 -9.34 4.61 -9.26
C THR A 101 -9.00 3.23 -8.74
N PHE A 102 -9.98 2.34 -8.70
CA PHE A 102 -9.82 0.96 -8.22
C PHE A 102 -9.81 0.01 -9.41
N ILE A 103 -8.83 -0.85 -9.48
CA ILE A 103 -8.73 -1.88 -10.52
C ILE A 103 -8.47 -3.21 -9.84
N ARG A 104 -9.51 -4.06 -9.76
CA ARG A 104 -9.46 -5.36 -9.07
C ARG A 104 -8.77 -5.24 -7.71
N ALA A 105 -9.15 -4.21 -7.00
CA ALA A 105 -8.43 -3.79 -5.82
C ALA A 105 -8.71 -4.69 -4.62
N PRO A 106 -7.72 -4.87 -3.74
CA PRO A 106 -7.97 -5.41 -2.41
C PRO A 106 -8.61 -4.35 -1.54
N TYR A 107 -9.01 -4.72 -0.34
CA TYR A 107 -9.24 -3.75 0.71
C TYR A 107 -8.63 -4.24 2.03
N ILE A 108 -8.49 -3.32 2.97
CA ILE A 108 -8.03 -3.63 4.32
C ILE A 108 -9.26 -3.97 5.14
N ASN A 109 -9.32 -5.20 5.68
CA ASN A 109 -10.41 -5.62 6.56
C ASN A 109 -10.35 -4.89 7.89
N LYS A 110 -9.14 -4.78 8.44
CA LYS A 110 -8.92 -4.14 9.73
C LYS A 110 -7.44 -3.82 9.92
N VAL A 111 -7.17 -2.84 10.77
CA VAL A 111 -5.82 -2.57 11.26
C VAL A 111 -5.59 -3.45 12.49
N LEU A 112 -4.36 -3.94 12.64
CA LEU A 112 -4.00 -4.91 13.68
C LEU A 112 -3.23 -4.28 14.84
N SER A 113 -2.94 -2.99 14.76
CA SER A 113 -2.18 -2.27 15.77
C SER A 113 -2.65 -0.83 15.88
N ASP A 114 -2.55 -0.25 17.06
CA ASP A 114 -2.87 1.17 17.29
C ASP A 114 -1.90 2.11 16.57
N ASP A 115 -0.76 1.60 16.14
CA ASP A 115 0.24 2.38 15.39
C ASP A 115 -0.19 2.60 13.94
N CYS A 116 -1.19 1.87 13.46
CA CYS A 116 -1.69 1.99 12.10
C CYS A 116 -2.97 2.84 12.08
N SER A 117 -2.92 3.93 11.32
CA SER A 117 -4.03 4.88 11.22
C SER A 117 -4.79 4.69 9.91
N VAL A 118 -6.12 4.65 10.00
CA VAL A 118 -7.00 4.61 8.83
C VAL A 118 -7.07 6.02 8.23
N LEU A 119 -6.81 6.15 6.94
CA LEU A 119 -6.87 7.44 6.24
C LEU A 119 -8.11 7.58 5.35
N ALA A 120 -8.66 6.49 4.86
CA ALA A 120 -9.84 6.54 3.98
C ALA A 120 -10.65 5.27 4.06
N GLU A 121 -11.97 5.41 3.93
CA GLU A 121 -12.90 4.30 3.87
C GLU A 121 -13.91 4.54 2.75
N ILE A 122 -14.31 3.48 2.05
CA ILE A 122 -15.35 3.49 1.03
C ILE A 122 -16.33 2.37 1.36
N ASP A 123 -17.60 2.71 1.59
CA ASP A 123 -18.67 1.74 1.88
C ASP A 123 -18.30 0.78 3.02
N GLY A 124 -17.61 1.29 4.05
CA GLY A 124 -17.20 0.49 5.20
C GLY A 124 -15.89 -0.28 5.01
N HIS A 125 -15.27 -0.18 3.85
CA HIS A 125 -13.97 -0.83 3.59
C HIS A 125 -12.84 0.19 3.73
N ILE A 126 -11.79 -0.19 4.45
CA ILE A 126 -10.60 0.66 4.58
C ILE A 126 -9.80 0.58 3.29
N VAL A 127 -9.53 1.73 2.67
CA VAL A 127 -8.84 1.79 1.37
C VAL A 127 -7.55 2.58 1.41
N ALA A 128 -7.20 3.17 2.53
CA ALA A 128 -5.90 3.82 2.73
C ALA A 128 -5.55 3.80 4.21
N ALA A 129 -4.27 3.62 4.51
CA ALA A 129 -3.77 3.58 5.88
C ALA A 129 -2.31 4.01 5.93
N ARG A 130 -1.88 4.43 7.11
CA ARG A 130 -0.49 4.82 7.36
C ARG A 130 -0.03 4.23 8.69
N GLN A 131 1.19 3.70 8.70
CA GLN A 131 1.85 3.25 9.93
C GLN A 131 3.29 3.74 9.92
N GLY A 132 3.60 4.73 10.76
CA GLY A 132 4.93 5.35 10.76
C GLY A 132 5.27 5.93 9.38
N LYS A 133 6.32 5.44 8.76
CA LYS A 133 6.76 5.87 7.43
C LYS A 133 6.27 4.95 6.32
N GLN A 134 5.21 4.21 6.55
CA GLN A 134 4.59 3.34 5.56
C GLN A 134 3.20 3.84 5.22
N LEU A 135 2.95 4.09 3.93
CA LEU A 135 1.67 4.54 3.41
C LEU A 135 1.17 3.51 2.40
N VAL A 136 -0.10 3.14 2.48
CA VAL A 136 -0.71 2.21 1.52
C VAL A 136 -2.06 2.72 1.04
N THR A 137 -2.37 2.45 -0.22
CA THR A 137 -3.68 2.68 -0.80
C THR A 137 -4.13 1.44 -1.56
N ALA A 138 -5.44 1.14 -1.49
CA ALA A 138 -6.04 0.09 -2.30
C ALA A 138 -6.30 0.57 -3.72
N PHE A 139 -6.41 1.87 -3.92
CA PHE A 139 -6.62 2.49 -5.22
C PHE A 139 -5.30 2.93 -5.85
N HIS A 140 -5.38 3.31 -7.13
CA HIS A 140 -4.23 3.72 -7.94
C HIS A 140 -4.22 5.25 -8.11
N PRO A 141 -3.55 6.01 -7.23
CA PRO A 141 -3.50 7.46 -7.39
C PRO A 141 -2.77 7.91 -8.65
N GLU A 142 -1.88 7.07 -9.18
CA GLU A 142 -1.12 7.38 -10.40
C GLU A 142 -1.97 7.38 -11.67
N LEU A 143 -3.20 6.85 -11.62
CA LEU A 143 -4.06 6.75 -12.80
C LEU A 143 -4.96 7.97 -13.01
N ASN A 144 -4.75 9.03 -12.24
CA ASN A 144 -5.44 10.29 -12.45
C ASN A 144 -4.45 11.44 -12.29
N ASP A 145 -4.90 12.66 -12.59
CA ASP A 145 -4.01 13.82 -12.64
C ASP A 145 -3.80 14.48 -11.26
N ASP A 146 -4.50 14.01 -10.24
CA ASP A 146 -4.38 14.56 -8.90
C ASP A 146 -3.12 14.01 -8.22
N VAL A 147 -2.24 14.90 -7.78
CA VAL A 147 -0.95 14.52 -7.20
C VAL A 147 -0.93 14.62 -5.67
N ARG A 148 -2.09 14.88 -5.03
CA ARG A 148 -2.13 15.10 -3.58
C ARG A 148 -1.64 13.92 -2.75
N ILE A 149 -1.92 12.68 -3.18
CA ILE A 149 -1.44 11.49 -2.46
C ILE A 149 0.09 11.40 -2.53
N HIS A 150 0.66 11.58 -3.71
CA HIS A 150 2.12 11.55 -3.88
C HIS A 150 2.78 12.69 -3.11
N LYS A 151 2.19 13.86 -3.13
CA LYS A 151 2.66 15.00 -2.35
C LYS A 151 2.62 14.72 -0.86
N TYR A 152 1.55 14.11 -0.37
CA TYR A 152 1.43 13.69 1.02
C TYR A 152 2.56 12.72 1.38
N PHE A 153 2.84 11.74 0.53
CA PHE A 153 3.92 10.80 0.78
C PHE A 153 5.26 11.53 0.91
N ILE A 154 5.57 12.41 -0.03
CA ILE A 154 6.84 13.12 -0.01
C ILE A 154 6.94 14.07 1.20
N GLU A 155 5.92 14.87 1.44
CA GLU A 155 5.98 15.94 2.44
C GLU A 155 5.77 15.44 3.87
N LYS A 156 4.89 14.45 4.07
CA LYS A 156 4.47 14.03 5.40
C LYS A 156 5.05 12.68 5.83
N VAL A 157 5.44 11.85 4.90
CA VAL A 157 5.99 10.53 5.21
C VAL A 157 7.51 10.54 5.04
N VAL A 158 8.01 10.95 3.87
CA VAL A 158 9.46 10.97 3.60
C VAL A 158 10.15 12.01 4.46
N ASN A 159 9.59 13.22 4.54
CA ASN A 159 10.18 14.34 5.27
C ASN A 159 9.69 14.47 6.71
N ALA A 160 9.04 13.45 7.23
CA ALA A 160 8.53 13.46 8.60
C ALA A 160 9.67 13.44 9.63
#